data_dd2250d5046a81d147368b4141498ffb
#
_entry.id   dd2250d5046a81d147368b4141498ffb
#
_cell.length_a   1.000
_cell.length_b   1.000
_cell.length_c   1.000
_cell.angle_alpha   90.00
_cell.angle_beta   90.00
_cell.angle_gamma   90.00
#
_symmetry.space_group_name_H-M   'P 1'
#
loop_
_entity.id
_entity.type
_entity.pdbx_description
1 polymer ?
#
loop_
_entity_poly.entity_id
_entity_poly.type
_entity_poly.pdbx_seq_one_letter_code
_entity_poly.pdbx_strand_id
1 'polypeptide(L)'
;AFGLAPIWRDWHGLTQLLSHYVWWLELLAPPLALLPIWFLGFRGLAIFLLVALEVGFIVNLRIGLFPLISIISLCALIPPVLMDRLWRSSPRSGPAIQIYFDKSCSFCEKICYLLKYLLGLRSAQIFAAQDHEIIGPVLERENSWVIIDEDDNQRLRWDALTYVVQCSPRFSWISSILSRFNDFGDRVYIWIGNHRFELSRISARWLPWRDQYPRAGKFGSITTAT
;
A
#
# COMPACT_ATOMS: atom_id res chain seq x y z
N ALA A 1 -27.87 -19.38 8.77
CA ALA A 1 -27.69 -17.94 8.84
C ALA A 1 -26.61 -17.66 9.90
N PHE A 2 -25.43 -17.21 9.48
CA PHE A 2 -24.39 -16.75 10.41
C PHE A 2 -24.31 -15.23 10.24
N GLY A 3 -24.66 -14.51 11.26
CA GLY A 3 -24.67 -13.07 11.36
C GLY A 3 -25.52 -12.69 12.57
N LEU A 4 -25.43 -11.46 13.02
CA LEU A 4 -26.24 -10.94 14.12
C LEU A 4 -27.70 -10.67 13.70
N ALA A 5 -28.03 -10.81 12.42
CA ALA A 5 -29.37 -10.59 11.88
C ALA A 5 -30.50 -11.34 12.63
N PRO A 6 -30.34 -12.60 13.10
CA PRO A 6 -31.37 -13.28 13.86
C PRO A 6 -31.73 -12.61 15.18
N ILE A 7 -30.80 -11.88 15.79
CA ILE A 7 -30.98 -11.21 17.09
C ILE A 7 -31.96 -10.02 16.97
N TRP A 8 -31.93 -9.33 15.81
CA TRP A 8 -32.69 -8.11 15.58
C TRP A 8 -34.01 -8.35 14.83
N ARG A 9 -34.19 -9.56 14.27
CA ARG A 9 -35.32 -9.88 13.38
C ARG A 9 -36.68 -9.63 14.01
N ASP A 10 -36.79 -9.86 15.32
CA ASP A 10 -38.05 -9.75 16.06
C ASP A 10 -38.35 -8.32 16.53
N TRP A 11 -37.39 -7.38 16.31
CA TRP A 11 -37.54 -5.97 16.67
C TRP A 11 -38.04 -5.14 15.48
N HIS A 12 -39.32 -5.29 15.13
CA HIS A 12 -39.91 -4.66 13.94
C HIS A 12 -39.72 -3.14 13.89
N GLY A 13 -39.78 -2.43 15.03
CA GLY A 13 -39.54 -0.97 15.07
C GLY A 13 -38.10 -0.61 14.74
N LEU A 14 -37.12 -1.38 15.23
CA LEU A 14 -35.70 -1.14 14.96
C LEU A 14 -35.36 -1.43 13.50
N THR A 15 -35.89 -2.54 12.94
CA THR A 15 -35.64 -2.90 11.54
C THR A 15 -36.22 -1.89 10.57
N GLN A 16 -37.39 -1.34 10.86
CA GLN A 16 -37.97 -0.24 10.06
C GLN A 16 -37.14 1.03 10.14
N LEU A 17 -36.70 1.43 11.33
CA LEU A 17 -35.82 2.58 11.54
C LEU A 17 -34.50 2.44 10.78
N LEU A 18 -33.84 1.27 10.89
CA LEU A 18 -32.60 0.96 10.18
C LEU A 18 -32.81 0.99 8.66
N SER A 19 -33.91 0.45 8.16
CA SER A 19 -34.21 0.48 6.72
C SER A 19 -34.39 1.89 6.18
N HIS A 20 -35.08 2.77 6.92
CA HIS A 20 -35.20 4.18 6.55
C HIS A 20 -33.85 4.91 6.63
N TYR A 21 -33.04 4.62 7.65
CA TYR A 21 -31.72 5.20 7.79
C TYR A 21 -30.81 4.80 6.62
N VAL A 22 -30.77 3.51 6.27
CA VAL A 22 -29.99 3.00 5.12
C VAL A 22 -30.42 3.68 3.83
N TRP A 23 -31.73 3.76 3.58
CA TRP A 23 -32.27 4.39 2.36
C TRP A 23 -31.86 5.87 2.24
N TRP A 24 -32.00 6.66 3.32
CA TRP A 24 -31.55 8.04 3.33
C TRP A 24 -30.04 8.19 3.20
N LEU A 25 -29.29 7.29 3.81
CA LEU A 25 -27.84 7.30 3.73
C LEU A 25 -27.37 7.02 2.29
N GLU A 26 -27.91 6.01 1.63
CA GLU A 26 -27.59 5.67 0.24
C GLU A 26 -27.97 6.79 -0.74
N LEU A 27 -29.05 7.51 -0.45
CA LEU A 27 -29.48 8.64 -1.28
C LEU A 27 -28.59 9.89 -1.09
N LEU A 28 -28.22 10.21 0.15
CA LEU A 28 -27.53 11.47 0.48
C LEU A 28 -26.00 11.34 0.48
N ALA A 29 -25.45 10.19 0.82
CA ALA A 29 -24.00 10.03 0.95
C ALA A 29 -23.22 10.17 -0.37
N PRO A 30 -23.69 9.66 -1.53
CA PRO A 30 -22.99 9.86 -2.80
C PRO A 30 -22.83 11.34 -3.19
N PRO A 31 -23.89 12.16 -3.21
CA PRO A 31 -23.72 13.59 -3.50
C PRO A 31 -22.85 14.30 -2.46
N LEU A 32 -22.95 13.94 -1.17
CA LEU A 32 -22.07 14.50 -0.12
C LEU A 32 -20.60 14.10 -0.30
N ALA A 33 -20.34 12.87 -0.76
CA ALA A 33 -18.99 12.40 -1.03
C ALA A 33 -18.33 13.11 -2.22
N LEU A 34 -19.12 13.64 -3.16
CA LEU A 34 -18.66 14.38 -4.33
C LEU A 34 -18.57 15.89 -4.10
N LEU A 35 -18.93 16.39 -2.92
CA LEU A 35 -18.83 17.81 -2.59
C LEU A 35 -17.39 18.34 -2.77
N PRO A 36 -17.25 19.64 -3.13
CA PRO A 36 -15.97 20.30 -3.25
C PRO A 36 -15.15 20.23 -1.95
N ILE A 37 -13.83 20.41 -2.06
CA ILE A 37 -12.84 20.30 -0.96
C ILE A 37 -13.21 21.20 0.25
N TRP A 38 -13.94 22.29 0.04
CA TRP A 38 -14.38 23.22 1.09
C TRP A 38 -15.28 22.56 2.14
N PHE A 39 -15.95 21.46 1.77
CA PHE A 39 -16.82 20.67 2.64
C PHE A 39 -16.16 19.37 3.09
N LEU A 40 -14.85 19.41 3.35
CA LEU A 40 -14.04 18.22 3.69
C LEU A 40 -14.61 17.41 4.86
N GLY A 41 -15.18 18.09 5.87
CA GLY A 41 -15.82 17.44 7.01
C GLY A 41 -17.04 16.62 6.61
N PHE A 42 -17.94 17.17 5.78
CA PHE A 42 -19.14 16.47 5.30
C PHE A 42 -18.76 15.29 4.41
N ARG A 43 -17.78 15.47 3.54
CA ARG A 43 -17.26 14.39 2.69
C ARG A 43 -16.65 13.26 3.51
N GLY A 44 -15.84 13.58 4.53
CA GLY A 44 -15.26 12.60 5.44
C GLY A 44 -16.33 11.85 6.23
N LEU A 45 -17.35 12.56 6.72
CA LEU A 45 -18.48 11.96 7.41
C LEU A 45 -19.29 11.03 6.48
N ALA A 46 -19.55 11.44 5.24
CA ALA A 46 -20.26 10.60 4.27
C ALA A 46 -19.51 9.29 3.98
N ILE A 47 -18.20 9.38 3.74
CA ILE A 47 -17.34 8.19 3.52
C ILE A 47 -17.35 7.29 4.76
N PHE A 48 -17.22 7.87 5.96
CA PHE A 48 -17.25 7.11 7.21
C PHE A 48 -18.59 6.36 7.39
N LEU A 49 -19.70 7.03 7.14
CA LEU A 49 -21.04 6.44 7.27
C LEU A 49 -21.27 5.32 6.25
N LEU A 50 -20.79 5.50 5.01
CA LEU A 50 -20.86 4.45 3.98
C LEU A 50 -19.97 3.24 4.36
N VAL A 51 -18.77 3.45 4.86
CA VAL A 51 -17.91 2.35 5.33
C VAL A 51 -18.57 1.63 6.51
N ALA A 52 -19.17 2.36 7.46
CA ALA A 52 -19.88 1.76 8.59
C ALA A 52 -21.07 0.92 8.13
N LEU A 53 -21.79 1.35 7.08
CA LEU A 53 -22.86 0.59 6.46
C LEU A 53 -22.34 -0.73 5.87
N GLU A 54 -21.25 -0.70 5.10
CA GLU A 54 -20.65 -1.89 4.51
C GLU A 54 -20.15 -2.89 5.57
N VAL A 55 -19.56 -2.38 6.64
CA VAL A 55 -19.20 -3.21 7.80
C VAL A 55 -20.44 -3.84 8.44
N GLY A 56 -21.53 -3.07 8.55
CA GLY A 56 -22.83 -3.58 8.99
C GLY A 56 -23.32 -4.72 8.10
N PHE A 57 -23.17 -4.62 6.80
CA PHE A 57 -23.53 -5.69 5.86
C PHE A 57 -22.66 -6.94 6.04
N ILE A 58 -21.33 -6.78 6.23
CA ILE A 58 -20.43 -7.91 6.49
C ILE A 58 -20.86 -8.69 7.73
N VAL A 59 -21.24 -7.97 8.79
CA VAL A 59 -21.59 -8.58 10.08
C VAL A 59 -22.98 -9.24 10.04
N ASN A 60 -23.94 -8.64 9.34
CA ASN A 60 -25.33 -9.10 9.37
C ASN A 60 -25.74 -9.96 8.18
N LEU A 61 -25.09 -9.81 7.03
CA LEU A 61 -25.49 -10.44 5.78
C LEU A 61 -24.33 -11.25 5.16
N ARG A 62 -24.69 -12.31 4.43
CA ARG A 62 -23.72 -13.10 3.63
C ARG A 62 -23.76 -12.63 2.18
N ILE A 63 -23.23 -11.45 1.91
CA ILE A 63 -23.22 -10.88 0.54
C ILE A 63 -21.90 -11.17 -0.19
N GLY A 64 -21.06 -12.04 0.36
CA GLY A 64 -19.77 -12.41 -0.25
C GLY A 64 -18.75 -11.25 -0.23
N LEU A 65 -18.09 -11.03 -1.37
CA LEU A 65 -17.02 -10.02 -1.49
C LEU A 65 -17.54 -8.60 -1.76
N PHE A 66 -18.83 -8.41 -2.00
CA PHE A 66 -19.41 -7.12 -2.38
C PHE A 66 -19.05 -5.98 -1.41
N PRO A 67 -19.22 -6.11 -0.09
CA PRO A 67 -18.88 -5.03 0.84
C PRO A 67 -17.39 -4.68 0.85
N LEU A 68 -16.50 -5.66 0.64
CA LEU A 68 -15.06 -5.42 0.56
C LEU A 68 -14.70 -4.61 -0.69
N ILE A 69 -15.30 -4.94 -1.83
CA ILE A 69 -15.12 -4.18 -3.07
C ILE A 69 -15.63 -2.75 -2.92
N SER A 70 -16.79 -2.57 -2.28
CA SER A 70 -17.37 -1.26 -1.99
C SER A 70 -16.45 -0.42 -1.09
N ILE A 71 -15.92 -0.99 0.00
CA ILE A 71 -14.98 -0.29 0.90
C ILE A 71 -13.72 0.13 0.14
N ILE A 72 -13.14 -0.74 -0.68
CA ILE A 72 -11.96 -0.41 -1.50
C ILE A 72 -12.28 0.73 -2.46
N SER A 73 -13.45 0.70 -3.10
CA SER A 73 -13.90 1.77 -4.00
C SER A 73 -14.10 3.10 -3.28
N LEU A 74 -14.63 3.08 -2.06
CA LEU A 74 -14.79 4.28 -1.21
C LEU A 74 -13.44 4.89 -0.82
N CYS A 75 -12.38 4.09 -0.69
CA CYS A 75 -11.03 4.61 -0.45
C CYS A 75 -10.56 5.55 -1.56
N ALA A 76 -11.00 5.34 -2.82
CA ALA A 76 -10.68 6.23 -3.93
C ALA A 76 -11.32 7.64 -3.79
N LEU A 77 -12.36 7.77 -3.00
CA LEU A 77 -13.04 9.06 -2.72
C LEU A 77 -12.37 9.84 -1.59
N ILE A 78 -11.40 9.28 -0.88
CA ILE A 78 -10.71 9.97 0.23
C ILE A 78 -9.95 11.16 -0.35
N PRO A 79 -10.20 12.39 0.16
CA PRO A 79 -9.53 13.58 -0.33
C PRO A 79 -8.00 13.50 -0.15
N PRO A 80 -7.20 13.93 -1.13
CA PRO A 80 -5.73 13.93 -1.04
C PRO A 80 -5.22 14.67 0.20
N VAL A 81 -5.89 15.76 0.59
CA VAL A 81 -5.54 16.54 1.78
C VAL A 81 -5.67 15.73 3.07
N LEU A 82 -6.68 14.86 3.16
CA LEU A 82 -6.86 13.98 4.31
C LEU A 82 -5.79 12.87 4.32
N MET A 83 -5.52 12.30 3.15
CA MET A 83 -4.42 11.35 2.97
C MET A 83 -3.09 11.98 3.33
N ASP A 84 -2.81 13.19 2.87
CA ASP A 84 -1.60 13.92 3.22
C ASP A 84 -1.48 14.18 4.74
N ARG A 85 -2.56 14.55 5.40
CA ARG A 85 -2.56 14.71 6.87
C ARG A 85 -2.28 13.40 7.59
N LEU A 86 -2.96 12.33 7.20
CA LEU A 86 -2.72 11.00 7.74
C LEU A 86 -1.29 10.53 7.46
N TRP A 87 -0.72 10.91 6.31
CA TRP A 87 0.64 10.54 5.90
C TRP A 87 1.72 11.43 6.53
N ARG A 88 1.43 12.74 6.71
CA ARG A 88 2.37 13.69 7.35
C ARG A 88 2.44 13.57 8.87
N SER A 89 1.42 13.03 9.50
CA SER A 89 1.33 12.93 10.98
C SER A 89 2.26 11.87 11.58
N SER A 90 3.06 11.18 10.78
CA SER A 90 4.10 10.29 11.30
C SER A 90 5.39 11.08 11.50
N PRO A 91 5.75 11.44 12.76
CA PRO A 91 6.94 12.25 13.05
C PRO A 91 8.25 11.47 12.91
N ARG A 92 8.20 10.17 12.66
CA ARG A 92 9.37 9.33 12.45
C ARG A 92 9.68 9.26 10.95
N SER A 93 10.69 9.97 10.49
CA SER A 93 11.47 9.52 9.35
C SER A 93 11.95 8.11 9.72
N GLY A 94 11.51 7.10 8.95
CA GLY A 94 12.03 5.74 9.11
C GLY A 94 13.54 5.73 8.88
N PRO A 95 14.20 4.59 9.14
CA PRO A 95 15.64 4.44 8.95
C PRO A 95 16.04 4.82 7.52
N ALA A 96 17.29 5.30 7.37
CA ALA A 96 17.86 5.64 6.07
C ALA A 96 18.25 4.33 5.36
N ILE A 97 17.36 3.76 4.58
CA ILE A 97 17.60 2.54 3.81
C ILE A 97 17.87 2.86 2.36
N GLN A 98 18.71 2.04 1.72
CA GLN A 98 18.97 2.12 0.29
C GLN A 98 18.35 0.92 -0.40
N ILE A 99 17.53 1.16 -1.41
CA ILE A 99 16.83 0.12 -2.17
C ILE A 99 17.40 0.10 -3.59
N TYR A 100 17.99 -1.02 -3.98
CA TYR A 100 18.57 -1.22 -5.29
C TYR A 100 17.66 -2.11 -6.13
N PHE A 101 17.21 -1.58 -7.26
CA PHE A 101 16.34 -2.27 -8.20
C PHE A 101 17.04 -2.56 -9.53
N ASP A 102 16.48 -3.50 -10.31
CA ASP A 102 16.98 -3.83 -11.65
C ASP A 102 16.51 -2.76 -12.67
N LYS A 103 17.46 -2.02 -13.24
CA LYS A 103 17.22 -0.97 -14.23
C LYS A 103 16.52 -1.49 -15.50
N SER A 104 16.71 -2.76 -15.84
CA SER A 104 16.07 -3.38 -17.00
C SER A 104 14.60 -3.69 -16.77
N CYS A 105 14.14 -3.68 -15.51
CA CYS A 105 12.81 -4.07 -15.09
C CYS A 105 11.96 -2.85 -14.68
N SER A 106 11.16 -2.31 -15.59
CA SER A 106 10.29 -1.16 -15.29
C SER A 106 9.22 -1.46 -14.23
N PHE A 107 8.83 -2.73 -14.07
CA PHE A 107 7.95 -3.17 -12.98
C PHE A 107 8.65 -3.03 -11.63
N CYS A 108 9.92 -3.47 -11.55
CA CYS A 108 10.70 -3.41 -10.31
C CYS A 108 10.89 -1.97 -9.83
N GLU A 109 11.20 -1.05 -10.74
CA GLU A 109 11.29 0.38 -10.46
C GLU A 109 9.99 0.92 -9.87
N LYS A 110 8.86 0.66 -10.56
CA LYS A 110 7.53 1.13 -10.12
C LYS A 110 7.14 0.61 -8.75
N ILE A 111 7.39 -0.67 -8.48
CA ILE A 111 7.08 -1.27 -7.18
C ILE A 111 7.93 -0.68 -6.06
N CYS A 112 9.22 -0.39 -6.30
CA CYS A 112 10.06 0.29 -5.30
C CYS A 112 9.50 1.66 -4.92
N TYR A 113 9.11 2.48 -5.90
CA TYR A 113 8.49 3.77 -5.64
C TYR A 113 7.13 3.65 -4.97
N LEU A 114 6.30 2.69 -5.41
CA LEU A 114 5.00 2.42 -4.81
C LEU A 114 5.15 2.02 -3.33
N LEU A 115 6.04 1.10 -3.02
CA LEU A 115 6.32 0.67 -1.65
C LEU A 115 6.85 1.83 -0.80
N LYS A 116 7.80 2.61 -1.32
CA LYS A 116 8.29 3.81 -0.64
C LYS A 116 7.14 4.75 -0.26
N TYR A 117 6.22 4.99 -1.20
CA TYR A 117 5.07 5.86 -0.98
C TYR A 117 4.07 5.25 0.00
N LEU A 118 3.62 4.01 -0.22
CA LEU A 118 2.62 3.33 0.60
C LEU A 118 3.09 3.14 2.04
N LEU A 119 4.35 2.76 2.21
CA LEU A 119 4.93 2.50 3.53
C LEU A 119 5.41 3.79 4.23
N GLY A 120 5.37 4.94 3.56
CA GLY A 120 5.77 6.22 4.12
C GLY A 120 7.26 6.35 4.40
N LEU A 121 8.11 5.67 3.63
CA LEU A 121 9.57 5.61 3.81
C LEU A 121 10.26 6.84 3.20
N ARG A 122 10.15 7.98 3.86
CA ARG A 122 10.68 9.25 3.34
C ARG A 122 12.20 9.27 3.19
N SER A 123 12.90 8.63 4.13
CA SER A 123 14.37 8.57 4.17
C SER A 123 14.94 7.53 3.21
N ALA A 124 14.11 6.61 2.67
CA ALA A 124 14.58 5.58 1.75
C ALA A 124 15.07 6.20 0.44
N GLN A 125 16.25 5.79 0.02
CA GLN A 125 16.83 6.16 -1.27
C GLN A 125 16.68 4.98 -2.25
N ILE A 126 16.37 5.28 -3.51
CA ILE A 126 16.13 4.25 -4.52
C ILE A 126 17.16 4.42 -5.63
N PHE A 127 17.90 3.36 -5.93
CA PHE A 127 18.97 3.36 -6.91
C PHE A 127 18.84 2.20 -7.91
N ALA A 128 19.35 2.40 -9.12
CA ALA A 128 19.55 1.31 -10.06
C ALA A 128 20.80 0.52 -9.66
N ALA A 129 20.68 -0.80 -9.50
CA ALA A 129 21.79 -1.64 -9.04
C ALA A 129 22.95 -1.69 -10.04
N GLN A 130 22.66 -1.58 -11.34
CA GLN A 130 23.68 -1.59 -12.40
C GLN A 130 24.58 -0.35 -12.38
N ASP A 131 24.17 0.70 -11.71
CA ASP A 131 24.99 1.91 -11.54
C ASP A 131 25.98 1.76 -10.34
N HIS A 132 25.98 0.59 -9.65
CA HIS A 132 26.83 0.29 -8.50
C HIS A 132 27.67 -0.97 -8.72
N GLU A 133 29.00 -0.85 -8.68
CA GLU A 133 29.94 -1.92 -9.06
C GLU A 133 29.80 -3.21 -8.22
N ILE A 134 29.46 -3.09 -6.94
CA ILE A 134 29.36 -4.24 -6.02
C ILE A 134 27.94 -4.83 -6.04
N ILE A 135 26.91 -3.97 -6.08
CA ILE A 135 25.52 -4.41 -5.93
C ILE A 135 24.95 -4.99 -7.23
N GLY A 136 25.37 -4.47 -8.39
CA GLY A 136 24.93 -4.98 -9.68
C GLY A 136 25.10 -6.50 -9.82
N PRO A 137 26.33 -7.05 -9.64
CA PRO A 137 26.56 -8.49 -9.69
C PRO A 137 25.78 -9.30 -8.67
N VAL A 138 25.54 -8.76 -7.46
CA VAL A 138 24.73 -9.43 -6.43
C VAL A 138 23.28 -9.55 -6.88
N LEU A 139 22.70 -8.45 -7.39
CA LEU A 139 21.33 -8.45 -7.88
C LEU A 139 21.13 -9.44 -9.04
N GLU A 140 22.06 -9.51 -9.98
CA GLU A 140 22.00 -10.43 -11.11
C GLU A 140 22.08 -11.89 -10.66
N ARG A 141 23.02 -12.21 -9.75
CA ARG A 141 23.19 -13.56 -9.23
C ARG A 141 21.97 -14.05 -8.43
N GLU A 142 21.44 -13.18 -7.56
CA GLU A 142 20.34 -13.53 -6.65
C GLU A 142 18.96 -13.32 -7.29
N ASN A 143 18.90 -12.67 -8.46
CA ASN A 143 17.65 -12.26 -9.13
C ASN A 143 16.67 -11.56 -8.17
N SER A 144 17.20 -10.68 -7.33
CA SER A 144 16.48 -10.06 -6.20
C SER A 144 16.86 -8.60 -6.05
N TRP A 145 15.94 -7.79 -5.54
CA TRP A 145 16.31 -6.50 -4.99
C TRP A 145 17.36 -6.66 -3.90
N VAL A 146 18.20 -5.66 -3.79
CA VAL A 146 19.16 -5.56 -2.70
C VAL A 146 18.81 -4.36 -1.86
N ILE A 147 18.65 -4.56 -0.57
CA ILE A 147 18.42 -3.48 0.38
C ILE A 147 19.64 -3.42 1.29
N ILE A 148 20.14 -2.21 1.47
CA ILE A 148 21.18 -1.92 2.44
C ILE A 148 20.54 -1.17 3.60
N ASP A 149 20.71 -1.71 4.80
CA ASP A 149 20.23 -1.10 6.03
C ASP A 149 21.24 -0.05 6.57
N GLU A 150 20.92 0.59 7.71
CA GLU A 150 21.76 1.59 8.35
C GLU A 150 23.12 1.03 8.84
N ASP A 151 23.21 -0.28 9.04
CA ASP A 151 24.39 -0.99 9.51
C ASP A 151 25.17 -1.61 8.34
N ASP A 152 24.91 -1.20 7.09
CA ASP A 152 25.49 -1.73 5.85
C ASP A 152 25.23 -3.23 5.60
N ASN A 153 24.24 -3.84 6.27
CA ASN A 153 23.88 -5.22 6.00
C ASN A 153 23.05 -5.32 4.72
N GLN A 154 23.36 -6.29 3.89
CA GLN A 154 22.61 -6.60 2.68
C GLN A 154 21.48 -7.56 2.98
N ARG A 155 20.27 -7.17 2.57
CA ARG A 155 19.04 -7.97 2.67
C ARG A 155 18.52 -8.28 1.29
N LEU A 156 18.06 -9.51 1.10
CA LEU A 156 17.66 -10.04 -0.20
C LEU A 156 16.28 -10.68 -0.12
N ARG A 157 15.60 -10.79 -1.27
CA ARG A 157 14.34 -11.54 -1.44
C ARG A 157 13.26 -11.15 -0.44
N TRP A 158 12.66 -12.14 0.23
CA TRP A 158 11.58 -11.92 1.19
C TRP A 158 12.03 -11.21 2.46
N ASP A 159 13.26 -11.46 2.92
CA ASP A 159 13.83 -10.74 4.07
C ASP A 159 13.95 -9.24 3.78
N ALA A 160 14.38 -8.88 2.57
CA ALA A 160 14.41 -7.49 2.12
C ALA A 160 13.02 -6.83 2.18
N LEU A 161 11.99 -7.50 1.66
CA LEU A 161 10.62 -6.99 1.69
C LEU A 161 10.10 -6.86 3.14
N THR A 162 10.34 -7.86 3.97
CA THR A 162 9.94 -7.86 5.38
C THR A 162 10.58 -6.72 6.14
N TYR A 163 11.86 -6.47 5.90
CA TYR A 163 12.60 -5.36 6.50
C TYR A 163 12.08 -3.99 6.05
N VAL A 164 11.77 -3.82 4.77
CA VAL A 164 11.17 -2.57 4.25
C VAL A 164 9.83 -2.29 4.93
N VAL A 165 9.00 -3.32 5.14
CA VAL A 165 7.74 -3.19 5.88
C VAL A 165 7.99 -2.87 7.35
N GLN A 166 9.02 -3.47 7.97
CA GLN A 166 9.42 -3.18 9.35
C GLN A 166 9.84 -1.72 9.53
N CYS A 167 10.52 -1.13 8.56
CA CYS A 167 10.92 0.27 8.56
C CYS A 167 9.73 1.24 8.42
N SER A 168 8.54 0.75 8.08
CA SER A 168 7.35 1.59 7.96
C SER A 168 6.90 2.10 9.32
N PRO A 169 6.69 3.42 9.48
CA PRO A 169 6.21 3.98 10.74
C PRO A 169 4.78 3.54 11.10
N ARG A 170 4.03 2.96 10.15
CA ARG A 170 2.62 2.57 10.33
C ARG A 170 2.36 1.08 10.22
N PHE A 171 3.10 0.42 9.37
CA PHE A 171 2.87 -0.97 9.00
C PHE A 171 3.93 -1.93 9.56
N SER A 172 4.80 -1.45 10.47
CA SER A 172 5.86 -2.27 11.08
C SER A 172 5.32 -3.54 11.75
N TRP A 173 4.11 -3.51 12.30
CA TRP A 173 3.47 -4.68 12.90
C TRP A 173 3.20 -5.81 11.88
N ILE A 174 3.04 -5.49 10.60
CA ILE A 174 2.84 -6.49 9.53
C ILE A 174 4.11 -7.31 9.33
N SER A 175 5.30 -6.74 9.57
CA SER A 175 6.58 -7.45 9.42
C SER A 175 6.64 -8.70 10.31
N SER A 176 6.07 -8.65 11.52
CA SER A 176 5.98 -9.81 12.42
C SER A 176 5.09 -10.93 11.87
N ILE A 177 4.13 -10.60 11.04
CA ILE A 177 3.29 -11.59 10.35
C ILE A 177 4.07 -12.15 9.15
N LEU A 178 4.69 -11.27 8.34
CA LEU A 178 5.46 -11.68 7.16
C LEU A 178 6.62 -12.59 7.52
N SER A 179 7.31 -12.33 8.63
CA SER A 179 8.43 -13.14 9.09
C SER A 179 8.05 -14.57 9.49
N ARG A 180 6.77 -14.85 9.75
CA ARG A 180 6.28 -16.21 10.00
C ARG A 180 6.14 -17.05 8.74
N PHE A 181 6.15 -16.41 7.59
CA PHE A 181 5.94 -17.04 6.28
C PHE A 181 7.17 -16.94 5.37
N ASN A 182 8.38 -17.01 5.93
CA ASN A 182 9.62 -16.83 5.18
C ASN A 182 9.75 -17.79 4.00
N ASP A 183 9.57 -19.10 4.22
CA ASP A 183 9.69 -20.11 3.17
C ASP A 183 8.63 -19.94 2.07
N PHE A 184 7.43 -19.59 2.44
CA PHE A 184 6.34 -19.32 1.47
C PHE A 184 6.62 -18.00 0.74
N GLY A 185 7.05 -16.97 1.48
CA GLY A 185 7.37 -15.67 0.93
C GLY A 185 8.51 -15.73 -0.09
N ASP A 186 9.57 -16.48 0.19
CA ASP A 186 10.67 -16.69 -0.75
C ASP A 186 10.22 -17.38 -2.04
N ARG A 187 9.34 -18.38 -1.95
CA ARG A 187 8.76 -19.02 -3.14
C ARG A 187 7.96 -18.04 -3.98
N VAL A 188 7.12 -17.23 -3.34
CA VAL A 188 6.33 -16.18 -4.02
C VAL A 188 7.26 -15.16 -4.66
N TYR A 189 8.29 -14.72 -3.93
CA TYR A 189 9.26 -13.75 -4.42
C TYR A 189 10.02 -14.27 -5.65
N ILE A 190 10.51 -15.51 -5.61
CA ILE A 190 11.20 -16.17 -6.73
C ILE A 190 10.25 -16.27 -7.93
N TRP A 191 9.00 -16.65 -7.71
CA TRP A 191 7.99 -16.73 -8.77
C TRP A 191 7.78 -15.36 -9.44
N ILE A 192 7.63 -14.29 -8.65
CA ILE A 192 7.51 -12.91 -9.17
C ILE A 192 8.77 -12.51 -9.95
N GLY A 193 9.96 -12.82 -9.41
CA GLY A 193 11.24 -12.56 -10.04
C GLY A 193 11.36 -13.21 -11.43
N ASN A 194 10.90 -14.44 -11.57
CA ASN A 194 10.93 -15.18 -12.83
C ASN A 194 9.92 -14.64 -13.86
N HIS A 195 8.79 -14.06 -13.39
CA HIS A 195 7.75 -13.52 -14.27
C HIS A 195 7.78 -11.98 -14.38
N ARG A 196 8.83 -11.33 -13.85
CA ARG A 196 8.92 -9.86 -13.76
C ARG A 196 8.80 -9.13 -15.09
N PHE A 197 9.26 -9.71 -16.19
CA PHE A 197 9.16 -9.10 -17.52
C PHE A 197 7.74 -9.18 -18.08
N GLU A 198 7.00 -10.25 -17.80
CA GLU A 198 5.58 -10.36 -18.13
C GLU A 198 4.75 -9.37 -17.31
N LEU A 199 5.02 -9.31 -16.00
CA LEU A 199 4.41 -8.33 -15.10
C LEU A 199 4.75 -6.89 -15.52
N SER A 200 5.96 -6.66 -16.02
CA SER A 200 6.36 -5.36 -16.57
C SER A 200 5.52 -4.97 -17.79
N ARG A 201 5.26 -5.93 -18.68
CA ARG A 201 4.44 -5.70 -19.87
C ARG A 201 2.98 -5.39 -19.52
N ILE A 202 2.43 -6.10 -18.53
CA ILE A 202 1.07 -5.87 -18.03
C ILE A 202 1.00 -4.52 -17.29
N SER A 203 1.95 -4.25 -16.41
CA SER A 203 1.97 -3.01 -15.62
C SER A 203 2.21 -1.75 -16.44
N ALA A 204 2.90 -1.87 -17.58
CA ALA A 204 3.11 -0.75 -18.49
C ALA A 204 1.80 -0.15 -19.02
N ARG A 205 0.74 -0.99 -19.13
CA ARG A 205 -0.59 -0.59 -19.61
C ARG A 205 -1.42 0.11 -18.54
N TRP A 206 -1.19 -0.20 -17.25
CA TRP A 206 -2.05 0.24 -16.14
C TRP A 206 -1.41 1.31 -15.25
N LEU A 207 -0.10 1.49 -15.29
CA LEU A 207 0.63 2.48 -14.49
C LEU A 207 1.48 3.40 -15.38
N PRO A 208 0.93 4.49 -15.92
CA PRO A 208 1.69 5.46 -16.75
C PRO A 208 2.52 6.43 -15.90
N TRP A 209 3.27 5.97 -14.89
CA TRP A 209 3.96 6.81 -13.90
C TRP A 209 5.37 7.25 -14.30
N ARG A 210 5.75 7.02 -15.54
CA ARG A 210 7.16 7.16 -15.97
C ARG A 210 7.71 8.60 -15.93
N ASP A 211 6.83 9.62 -15.91
CA ASP A 211 7.27 11.00 -16.13
C ASP A 211 7.17 11.93 -14.90
N GLN A 212 6.65 11.44 -13.75
CA GLN A 212 6.41 12.28 -12.58
C GLN A 212 7.46 12.21 -11.47
N TYR A 213 8.38 11.25 -11.53
CA TYR A 213 9.44 11.14 -10.52
C TYR A 213 10.79 11.55 -11.11
N PRO A 214 11.53 12.44 -10.45
CA PRO A 214 12.89 12.77 -10.87
C PRO A 214 13.71 11.49 -10.91
N ARG A 215 14.31 11.21 -12.08
CA ARG A 215 15.28 10.12 -12.23
C ARG A 215 16.31 10.26 -11.11
N ALA A 216 16.56 9.15 -10.40
CA ALA A 216 17.58 9.09 -9.36
C ALA A 216 18.83 9.84 -9.82
N GLY A 217 19.21 10.87 -9.05
CA GLY A 217 20.32 11.75 -9.41
C GLY A 217 21.59 10.95 -9.61
N LYS A 218 22.39 11.38 -10.56
CA LYS A 218 23.75 10.87 -10.75
C LYS A 218 24.48 10.96 -9.41
N PHE A 219 25.02 9.86 -8.96
CA PHE A 219 25.84 9.78 -7.76
C PHE A 219 26.95 10.84 -7.81
N GLY A 220 26.95 11.76 -6.86
CA GLY A 220 28.15 12.49 -6.54
C GLY A 220 29.13 11.48 -5.95
N SER A 221 30.31 11.39 -6.55
CA SER A 221 31.43 10.58 -6.05
C SER A 221 31.61 10.78 -4.56
N ILE A 222 31.39 9.73 -3.79
CA ILE A 222 31.86 9.68 -2.39
C ILE A 222 33.38 9.68 -2.49
N THR A 223 33.96 10.83 -2.25
CA THR A 223 35.40 10.98 -2.03
C THR A 223 35.73 10.18 -0.77
N THR A 224 36.38 9.04 -0.94
CA THR A 224 37.08 8.33 0.13
C THR A 224 38.07 9.31 0.76
N ALA A 225 37.74 9.86 1.92
CA ALA A 225 38.70 10.53 2.76
C ALA A 225 39.58 9.43 3.39
N THR A 226 40.81 9.39 2.94
CA THR A 226 41.94 8.66 3.54
C THR A 226 42.22 9.19 4.95
#